data_ff2e47913790139ad7844ebe99239257
#
_entry.id   ff2e47913790139ad7844ebe99239257
#
_cell.length_a   1.000
_cell.length_b   1.000
_cell.length_c   1.000
_cell.angle_alpha   90.00
_cell.angle_beta   90.00
_cell.angle_gamma   90.00
#
_symmetry.space_group_name_H-M   'P 1'
#
loop_
_entity.id
_entity.type
_entity.pdbx_description
1 polymer ?
#
loop_
_entity_poly.entity_id
_entity_poly.type
_entity_poly.pdbx_seq_one_letter_code
_entity_poly.pdbx_strand_id
1 'polypeptide(L)'
;MFKESCVKQWVKKLFLQFDLDPKHKSGEVVEISDDRSTLLFILDIYNKHLIEIENHSVRKVRSALDELTKSLLNPPPGKLEDILFQVRQFFSSYRIDETTYIQNTFDDFKKIIWEFADQLAEDIRQDQKADQVLDGSLNQLKDAVESNSIEELRSKSKEFIHHYSSYQTQKDVRKQKRITSVKKNLDLVKKQLMEANVS
;
A
#
# COMPACT_ATOMS: atom_id res chain seq x y z
N MET A 1 18.67 25.03 -25.15
CA MET A 1 18.01 24.68 -26.42
C MET A 1 17.29 23.34 -26.45
N PHE A 2 17.80 22.28 -25.85
CA PHE A 2 17.11 20.97 -25.86
C PHE A 2 15.83 20.89 -25.01
N LYS A 3 15.70 21.61 -23.90
CA LYS A 3 14.54 21.58 -23.00
C LYS A 3 13.26 22.20 -23.58
N GLU A 4 13.35 23.32 -24.28
CA GLU A 4 12.18 24.00 -24.88
C GLU A 4 11.49 23.17 -25.97
N SER A 5 12.27 22.46 -26.79
CA SER A 5 11.72 21.60 -27.84
C SER A 5 10.90 20.45 -27.28
N CYS A 6 11.32 19.86 -26.14
CA CYS A 6 10.66 18.72 -25.50
C CYS A 6 9.31 19.12 -24.86
N VAL A 7 9.26 20.27 -24.17
CA VAL A 7 8.04 20.81 -23.57
C VAL A 7 7.00 21.17 -24.64
N LYS A 8 7.43 21.83 -25.73
CA LYS A 8 6.54 22.17 -26.85
C LYS A 8 5.95 20.93 -27.54
N GLN A 9 6.73 19.86 -27.68
CA GLN A 9 6.23 18.58 -28.23
C GLN A 9 5.22 17.90 -27.32
N TRP A 10 5.47 17.91 -26.00
CA TRP A 10 4.57 17.32 -25.02
C TRP A 10 3.24 18.08 -24.92
N VAL A 11 3.27 19.41 -24.90
CA VAL A 11 2.05 20.23 -24.95
C VAL A 11 1.22 19.95 -26.20
N LYS A 12 1.86 19.80 -27.38
CA LYS A 12 1.15 19.38 -28.61
C LYS A 12 0.45 18.04 -28.47
N LYS A 13 1.06 17.08 -27.77
CA LYS A 13 0.41 15.77 -27.49
C LYS A 13 -0.83 15.94 -26.62
N LEU A 14 -0.82 16.84 -25.63
CA LEU A 14 -2.00 17.13 -24.81
C LEU A 14 -3.13 17.73 -25.65
N PHE A 15 -2.86 18.66 -26.55
CA PHE A 15 -3.87 19.21 -27.46
C PHE A 15 -4.52 18.08 -28.28
N LEU A 16 -3.72 17.17 -28.84
CA LEU A 16 -4.22 16.01 -29.56
C LEU A 16 -5.02 15.04 -28.69
N GLN A 17 -4.57 14.80 -27.46
CA GLN A 17 -5.25 13.91 -26.52
C GLN A 17 -6.66 14.39 -26.18
N PHE A 18 -6.86 15.70 -26.10
CA PHE A 18 -8.15 16.30 -25.78
C PHE A 18 -8.95 16.78 -27.00
N ASP A 19 -8.49 16.46 -28.20
CA ASP A 19 -9.12 16.86 -29.47
C ASP A 19 -9.33 18.38 -29.58
N LEU A 20 -8.31 19.13 -29.09
CA LEU A 20 -8.30 20.59 -29.11
C LEU A 20 -7.44 21.11 -30.26
N ASP A 21 -7.91 22.15 -30.94
CA ASP A 21 -7.11 22.83 -31.95
C ASP A 21 -6.01 23.69 -31.27
N PRO A 22 -4.72 23.46 -31.58
CA PRO A 22 -3.62 24.28 -31.04
C PRO A 22 -3.59 25.68 -31.60
N LYS A 23 -4.50 26.07 -32.50
CA LYS A 23 -4.58 27.39 -33.08
C LYS A 23 -5.79 28.15 -32.53
N HIS A 24 -5.58 29.42 -32.22
CA HIS A 24 -6.69 30.33 -31.97
C HIS A 24 -7.56 30.49 -33.22
N LYS A 25 -8.82 30.93 -33.03
CA LYS A 25 -9.71 31.31 -34.14
C LYS A 25 -9.10 32.34 -35.07
N SER A 26 -8.06 33.07 -34.63
CA SER A 26 -7.23 34.04 -35.41
C SER A 26 -6.15 33.34 -36.26
N GLY A 27 -5.96 32.03 -36.18
CA GLY A 27 -4.90 31.31 -36.89
C GLY A 27 -3.52 31.33 -36.23
N GLU A 28 -3.37 32.04 -35.10
CA GLU A 28 -2.13 32.07 -34.32
C GLU A 28 -2.02 30.82 -33.43
N VAL A 29 -0.79 30.32 -33.31
CA VAL A 29 -0.50 29.16 -32.39
C VAL A 29 -0.64 29.66 -30.97
N VAL A 30 -1.40 28.92 -30.15
CA VAL A 30 -1.55 29.22 -28.73
C VAL A 30 -0.18 29.18 -28.05
N GLU A 31 0.31 30.33 -27.62
CA GLU A 31 1.55 30.43 -26.85
C GLU A 31 1.24 30.15 -25.37
N ILE A 32 1.83 29.06 -24.85
CA ILE A 32 1.67 28.66 -23.45
C ILE A 32 2.91 29.12 -22.68
N SER A 33 2.71 29.89 -21.61
CA SER A 33 3.79 30.31 -20.73
C SER A 33 4.45 29.10 -20.04
N ASP A 34 5.71 29.26 -19.63
CA ASP A 34 6.44 28.19 -18.94
C ASP A 34 5.76 27.75 -17.65
N ASP A 35 5.20 28.68 -16.88
CA ASP A 35 4.45 28.38 -15.66
C ASP A 35 3.21 27.54 -15.95
N ARG A 36 2.46 27.89 -17.00
CA ARG A 36 1.28 27.13 -17.40
C ARG A 36 1.64 25.76 -17.95
N SER A 37 2.72 25.64 -18.69
CA SER A 37 3.21 24.35 -19.18
C SER A 37 3.68 23.45 -18.04
N THR A 38 4.32 24.01 -17.02
CA THR A 38 4.72 23.28 -15.79
C THR A 38 3.51 22.79 -15.02
N LEU A 39 2.48 23.62 -14.87
CA LEU A 39 1.23 23.21 -14.20
C LEU A 39 0.51 22.10 -14.95
N LEU A 40 0.41 22.19 -16.26
CA LEU A 40 -0.15 21.15 -17.12
C LEU A 40 0.62 19.81 -16.97
N PHE A 41 1.95 19.88 -16.87
CA PHE A 41 2.77 18.70 -16.63
C PHE A 41 2.50 18.05 -15.27
N ILE A 42 2.34 18.84 -14.22
CA ILE A 42 1.99 18.37 -12.88
C ILE A 42 0.62 17.69 -12.90
N LEU A 43 -0.37 18.31 -13.56
CA LEU A 43 -1.72 17.74 -13.69
C LEU A 43 -1.72 16.41 -14.44
N ASP A 44 -0.97 16.31 -15.55
CA ASP A 44 -0.85 15.07 -16.34
C ASP A 44 -0.20 13.93 -15.55
N ILE A 45 0.92 14.22 -14.84
CA ILE A 45 1.55 13.21 -13.98
C ILE A 45 0.61 12.78 -12.87
N TYR A 46 -0.06 13.73 -12.21
CA TYR A 46 -0.97 13.41 -11.13
C TYR A 46 -2.14 12.55 -11.60
N ASN A 47 -2.71 12.87 -12.76
CA ASN A 47 -3.79 12.10 -13.38
C ASN A 47 -3.40 10.64 -13.71
N LYS A 48 -2.15 10.40 -14.05
CA LYS A 48 -1.63 9.04 -14.34
C LYS A 48 -1.43 8.18 -13.09
N HIS A 49 -1.25 8.80 -11.93
CA HIS A 49 -0.91 8.11 -10.67
C HIS A 49 -2.00 8.23 -9.59
N LEU A 50 -3.24 8.43 -10.02
CA LEU A 50 -4.38 8.46 -9.10
C LEU A 50 -4.54 7.12 -8.38
N ILE A 51 -4.79 7.19 -7.09
CA ILE A 51 -5.20 6.05 -6.28
C ILE A 51 -6.70 6.11 -6.01
N GLU A 52 -7.33 4.96 -5.84
CA GLU A 52 -8.72 4.90 -5.45
C GLU A 52 -8.85 5.13 -3.94
N ILE A 53 -9.69 6.09 -3.57
CA ILE A 53 -10.00 6.38 -2.18
C ILE A 53 -11.52 6.33 -1.97
N GLU A 54 -11.95 6.02 -0.75
CA GLU A 54 -13.33 5.66 -0.42
C GLU A 54 -14.38 6.66 -0.94
N ASN A 55 -14.08 7.97 -0.84
CA ASN A 55 -15.03 9.02 -1.21
C ASN A 55 -14.87 9.53 -2.66
N HIS A 56 -13.83 9.13 -3.36
CA HIS A 56 -13.49 9.66 -4.68
C HIS A 56 -13.08 8.54 -5.64
N SER A 57 -14.00 8.12 -6.51
CA SER A 57 -13.61 7.16 -7.55
C SER A 57 -12.59 7.78 -8.52
N VAL A 58 -11.56 7.02 -8.88
CA VAL A 58 -10.51 7.42 -9.84
C VAL A 58 -11.12 8.02 -11.12
N ARG A 59 -12.24 7.46 -11.60
CA ARG A 59 -12.93 7.95 -12.80
C ARG A 59 -13.42 9.39 -12.66
N LYS A 60 -14.03 9.74 -11.51
CA LYS A 60 -14.54 11.10 -11.26
C LYS A 60 -13.40 12.10 -11.13
N VAL A 61 -12.37 11.73 -10.38
CA VAL A 61 -11.17 12.55 -10.18
C VAL A 61 -10.46 12.80 -11.49
N ARG A 62 -10.28 11.74 -12.32
CA ARG A 62 -9.69 11.87 -13.65
C ARG A 62 -10.49 12.81 -14.56
N SER A 63 -11.82 12.68 -14.56
CA SER A 63 -12.67 13.57 -15.34
C SER A 63 -12.52 15.04 -14.91
N ALA A 64 -12.44 15.31 -13.60
CA ALA A 64 -12.22 16.67 -13.09
C ALA A 64 -10.83 17.21 -13.49
N LEU A 65 -9.76 16.40 -13.40
CA LEU A 65 -8.43 16.77 -13.84
C LEU A 65 -8.35 17.00 -15.35
N ASP A 66 -9.03 16.19 -16.16
CA ASP A 66 -9.11 16.36 -17.61
C ASP A 66 -9.81 17.68 -17.97
N GLU A 67 -10.90 18.04 -17.28
CA GLU A 67 -11.57 19.32 -17.50
C GLU A 67 -10.70 20.53 -17.09
N LEU A 68 -9.99 20.45 -15.97
CA LEU A 68 -9.03 21.47 -15.54
C LEU A 68 -7.89 21.61 -16.57
N THR A 69 -7.37 20.48 -17.06
CA THR A 69 -6.31 20.44 -18.09
C THR A 69 -6.78 21.09 -19.40
N LYS A 70 -7.98 20.74 -19.88
CA LYS A 70 -8.58 21.36 -21.07
C LYS A 70 -8.74 22.88 -20.91
N SER A 71 -9.25 23.30 -19.76
CA SER A 71 -9.46 24.72 -19.45
C SER A 71 -8.13 25.49 -19.38
N LEU A 72 -7.07 24.86 -18.88
CA LEU A 72 -5.72 25.46 -18.87
C LEU A 72 -5.06 25.45 -20.26
N LEU A 73 -5.34 24.46 -21.11
CA LEU A 73 -4.82 24.45 -22.49
C LEU A 73 -5.39 25.57 -23.32
N ASN A 74 -6.69 25.84 -23.20
CA ASN A 74 -7.39 26.88 -23.97
C ASN A 74 -8.31 27.74 -23.09
N PRO A 75 -7.75 28.61 -22.22
CA PRO A 75 -8.55 29.40 -21.30
C PRO A 75 -9.36 30.45 -22.08
N PRO A 76 -10.65 30.64 -21.73
CA PRO A 76 -11.43 31.75 -22.24
C PRO A 76 -10.76 33.11 -21.87
N PRO A 77 -10.90 34.11 -22.66
CA PRO A 77 -10.32 35.43 -22.37
C PRO A 77 -10.70 35.95 -20.97
N GLY A 78 -9.72 36.34 -20.17
CA GLY A 78 -9.91 36.88 -18.81
C GLY A 78 -10.26 35.82 -17.74
N LYS A 79 -10.33 34.55 -18.06
CA LYS A 79 -10.75 33.47 -17.14
C LYS A 79 -9.60 32.66 -16.52
N LEU A 80 -8.34 32.99 -16.87
CA LEU A 80 -7.20 32.21 -16.42
C LEU A 80 -7.06 32.15 -14.88
N GLU A 81 -7.29 33.27 -14.20
CA GLU A 81 -7.21 33.32 -12.73
C GLU A 81 -8.29 32.46 -12.07
N ASP A 82 -9.50 32.44 -12.61
CA ASP A 82 -10.59 31.58 -12.11
C ASP A 82 -10.21 30.10 -12.24
N ILE A 83 -9.59 29.72 -13.36
CA ILE A 83 -9.14 28.34 -13.61
C ILE A 83 -7.99 27.98 -12.64
N LEU A 84 -7.03 28.87 -12.45
CA LEU A 84 -5.96 28.66 -11.48
C LEU A 84 -6.48 28.52 -10.04
N PHE A 85 -7.51 29.28 -9.70
CA PHE A 85 -8.19 29.14 -8.42
C PHE A 85 -8.85 27.76 -8.28
N GLN A 86 -9.56 27.29 -9.31
CA GLN A 86 -10.16 25.95 -9.33
C GLN A 86 -9.13 24.83 -9.18
N VAL A 87 -7.96 24.95 -9.83
CA VAL A 87 -6.85 24.02 -9.69
C VAL A 87 -6.35 23.99 -8.23
N ARG A 88 -6.13 25.15 -7.62
CA ARG A 88 -5.72 25.23 -6.21
C ARG A 88 -6.76 24.61 -5.29
N GLN A 89 -8.05 24.89 -5.49
CA GLN A 89 -9.16 24.35 -4.72
C GLN A 89 -9.24 22.83 -4.86
N PHE A 90 -9.11 22.30 -6.08
CA PHE A 90 -9.08 20.86 -6.33
C PHE A 90 -7.96 20.18 -5.54
N PHE A 91 -6.72 20.69 -5.66
CA PHE A 91 -5.62 20.07 -4.94
C PHE A 91 -5.73 20.21 -3.42
N SER A 92 -6.20 21.35 -2.92
CA SER A 92 -6.40 21.55 -1.48
C SER A 92 -7.41 20.56 -0.89
N SER A 93 -8.54 20.31 -1.56
CA SER A 93 -9.54 19.37 -1.04
C SER A 93 -9.12 17.91 -1.27
N TYR A 94 -8.81 17.54 -2.50
CA TYR A 94 -8.52 16.16 -2.85
C TYR A 94 -7.27 15.60 -2.16
N ARG A 95 -6.20 16.40 -2.05
CA ARG A 95 -4.96 15.98 -1.37
C ARG A 95 -5.16 15.79 0.14
N ILE A 96 -6.01 16.59 0.76
CA ILE A 96 -6.36 16.39 2.17
C ILE A 96 -7.09 15.05 2.34
N ASP A 97 -8.11 14.80 1.51
CA ASP A 97 -8.88 13.56 1.57
C ASP A 97 -8.01 12.33 1.28
N GLU A 98 -7.14 12.41 0.26
CA GLU A 98 -6.19 11.35 -0.10
C GLU A 98 -5.21 11.05 1.05
N THR A 99 -4.64 12.09 1.66
CA THR A 99 -3.70 11.93 2.77
C THR A 99 -4.40 11.35 4.00
N THR A 100 -5.60 11.82 4.30
CA THR A 100 -6.41 11.32 5.42
C THR A 100 -6.78 9.86 5.21
N TYR A 101 -7.20 9.48 4.00
CA TYR A 101 -7.51 8.09 3.66
C TYR A 101 -6.30 7.18 3.83
N ILE A 102 -5.13 7.58 3.32
CA ILE A 102 -3.88 6.81 3.47
C ILE A 102 -3.51 6.64 4.94
N GLN A 103 -3.60 7.71 5.73
CA GLN A 103 -3.33 7.66 7.16
C GLN A 103 -4.28 6.73 7.91
N ASN A 104 -5.57 6.87 7.70
CA ASN A 104 -6.59 6.02 8.33
C ASN A 104 -6.38 4.55 7.95
N THR A 105 -6.14 4.26 6.67
CA THR A 105 -5.87 2.90 6.19
C THR A 105 -4.61 2.31 6.86
N PHE A 106 -3.58 3.11 7.04
CA PHE A 106 -2.36 2.67 7.71
C PHE A 106 -2.59 2.44 9.21
N ASP A 107 -3.35 3.29 9.88
CA ASP A 107 -3.71 3.12 11.28
C ASP A 107 -4.60 1.90 11.53
N ASP A 108 -5.56 1.63 10.64
CA ASP A 108 -6.37 0.40 10.68
C ASP A 108 -5.48 -0.84 10.48
N PHE A 109 -4.53 -0.79 9.56
CA PHE A 109 -3.58 -1.89 9.35
C PHE A 109 -2.70 -2.13 10.58
N LYS A 110 -2.19 -1.07 11.23
CA LYS A 110 -1.46 -1.19 12.51
C LYS A 110 -2.31 -1.87 13.58
N LYS A 111 -3.57 -1.48 13.70
CA LYS A 111 -4.51 -2.07 14.67
C LYS A 111 -4.72 -3.57 14.41
N ILE A 112 -4.92 -3.96 13.16
CA ILE A 112 -5.06 -5.38 12.79
C ILE A 112 -3.80 -6.18 13.17
N ILE A 113 -2.60 -5.65 12.89
CA ILE A 113 -1.34 -6.32 13.27
C ILE A 113 -1.21 -6.41 14.79
N TRP A 114 -1.58 -5.36 15.52
CA TRP A 114 -1.56 -5.36 16.97
C TRP A 114 -2.47 -6.43 17.56
N GLU A 115 -3.73 -6.49 17.14
CA GLU A 115 -4.70 -7.49 17.58
C GLU A 115 -4.21 -8.91 17.26
N PHE A 116 -3.69 -9.13 16.05
CA PHE A 116 -3.10 -10.40 15.66
C PHE A 116 -1.91 -10.80 16.55
N ALA A 117 -0.99 -9.86 16.79
CA ALA A 117 0.18 -10.07 17.64
C ALA A 117 -0.21 -10.38 19.08
N ASP A 118 -1.27 -9.77 19.59
CA ASP A 118 -1.76 -10.00 20.94
C ASP A 118 -2.41 -11.39 21.10
N GLN A 119 -3.25 -11.79 20.14
CA GLN A 119 -3.82 -13.14 20.09
C GLN A 119 -2.73 -14.20 20.00
N LEU A 120 -1.71 -13.98 19.19
CA LEU A 120 -0.62 -14.91 19.00
C LEU A 120 0.28 -15.00 20.23
N ALA A 121 0.47 -13.90 20.97
CA ALA A 121 1.17 -13.89 22.27
C ALA A 121 0.48 -14.80 23.27
N GLU A 122 -0.84 -14.77 23.32
CA GLU A 122 -1.61 -15.65 24.20
C GLU A 122 -1.46 -17.13 23.83
N ASP A 123 -1.54 -17.46 22.53
CA ASP A 123 -1.33 -18.83 22.03
C ASP A 123 0.08 -19.35 22.34
N ILE A 124 1.10 -18.51 22.22
CA ILE A 124 2.50 -18.84 22.52
C ILE A 124 2.68 -19.09 24.02
N ARG A 125 2.09 -18.24 24.88
CA ARG A 125 2.17 -18.40 26.34
C ARG A 125 1.52 -19.70 26.85
N GLN A 126 0.46 -20.16 26.17
CA GLN A 126 -0.19 -21.43 26.49
C GLN A 126 0.66 -22.64 26.09
N ASP A 127 1.60 -22.49 25.18
CA ASP A 127 2.56 -23.54 24.84
C ASP A 127 3.72 -23.54 25.83
N GLN A 128 3.73 -24.49 26.79
CA GLN A 128 4.75 -24.65 27.85
C GLN A 128 6.21 -24.71 27.35
N LYS A 129 6.43 -24.71 26.05
CA LYS A 129 7.74 -24.72 25.37
C LYS A 129 7.94 -23.51 24.48
N ALA A 130 7.35 -22.38 24.85
CA ALA A 130 7.52 -21.13 24.12
C ALA A 130 9.01 -20.82 23.90
N ASP A 131 9.35 -20.51 22.67
CA ASP A 131 10.70 -20.12 22.30
C ASP A 131 10.90 -18.65 22.68
N GLN A 132 11.88 -18.36 23.55
CA GLN A 132 12.21 -17.00 23.98
C GLN A 132 12.52 -16.07 22.78
N VAL A 133 13.06 -16.62 21.70
CA VAL A 133 13.34 -15.88 20.47
C VAL A 133 12.04 -15.41 19.83
N LEU A 134 11.03 -16.27 19.81
CA LEU A 134 9.71 -15.95 19.22
C LEU A 134 8.99 -14.86 20.06
N ASP A 135 9.01 -14.98 21.38
CA ASP A 135 8.41 -13.98 22.26
C ASP A 135 9.11 -12.62 22.14
N GLY A 136 10.45 -12.62 22.08
CA GLY A 136 11.23 -11.40 21.81
C GLY A 136 10.92 -10.76 20.46
N SER A 137 10.78 -11.57 19.41
CA SER A 137 10.44 -11.10 18.05
C SER A 137 9.01 -10.54 17.99
N LEU A 138 8.08 -11.12 18.76
CA LEU A 138 6.72 -10.62 18.86
C LEU A 138 6.64 -9.25 19.57
N ASN A 139 7.42 -9.08 20.63
CA ASN A 139 7.51 -7.78 21.33
C ASN A 139 8.10 -6.72 20.39
N GLN A 140 9.17 -7.04 19.64
CA GLN A 140 9.72 -6.13 18.63
C GLN A 140 8.72 -5.76 17.54
N LEU A 141 7.84 -6.70 17.13
CA LEU A 141 6.77 -6.39 16.18
C LEU A 141 5.76 -5.41 16.79
N LYS A 142 5.38 -5.58 18.07
CA LYS A 142 4.49 -4.65 18.78
C LYS A 142 5.10 -3.25 18.88
N ASP A 143 6.36 -3.15 19.24
CA ASP A 143 7.09 -1.87 19.30
C ASP A 143 7.12 -1.19 17.92
N ALA A 144 7.35 -1.95 16.84
CA ALA A 144 7.36 -1.43 15.49
C ALA A 144 5.97 -0.93 15.02
N VAL A 145 4.88 -1.51 15.51
CA VAL A 145 3.51 -1.01 15.24
C VAL A 145 3.33 0.38 15.87
N GLU A 146 3.93 0.64 17.03
CA GLU A 146 3.84 1.93 17.72
C GLU A 146 4.75 3.01 17.11
N SER A 147 5.82 2.61 16.43
CA SER A 147 6.88 3.53 15.95
C SER A 147 6.47 4.45 14.79
N ASN A 148 5.29 4.31 14.18
CA ASN A 148 4.86 5.04 12.97
C ASN A 148 5.82 4.96 11.77
N SER A 149 6.74 3.99 11.76
CA SER A 149 7.68 3.73 10.67
C SER A 149 7.23 2.53 9.85
N ILE A 150 6.87 2.77 8.59
CA ILE A 150 6.49 1.70 7.65
C ILE A 150 7.65 0.75 7.40
N GLU A 151 8.88 1.28 7.30
CA GLU A 151 10.09 0.51 7.09
C GLU A 151 10.39 -0.41 8.28
N GLU A 152 10.26 0.09 9.48
CA GLU A 152 10.47 -0.67 10.71
C GLU A 152 9.42 -1.75 10.87
N LEU A 153 8.14 -1.40 10.69
CA LEU A 153 7.03 -2.36 10.72
C LEU A 153 7.23 -3.48 9.68
N ARG A 154 7.62 -3.13 8.45
CA ARG A 154 7.92 -4.09 7.39
C ARG A 154 9.08 -5.02 7.75
N SER A 155 10.15 -4.46 8.31
CA SER A 155 11.34 -5.23 8.70
C SER A 155 11.02 -6.22 9.81
N LYS A 156 10.37 -5.73 10.89
CA LYS A 156 10.02 -6.55 12.05
C LYS A 156 8.93 -7.58 11.75
N SER A 157 7.99 -7.26 10.87
CA SER A 157 7.02 -8.25 10.38
C SER A 157 7.69 -9.42 9.64
N LYS A 158 8.66 -9.15 8.77
CA LYS A 158 9.41 -10.20 8.06
C LYS A 158 10.24 -11.07 9.01
N GLU A 159 10.91 -10.44 9.96
CA GLU A 159 11.70 -11.12 10.99
C GLU A 159 10.81 -12.04 11.84
N PHE A 160 9.68 -11.52 12.30
CA PHE A 160 8.69 -12.28 13.04
C PHE A 160 8.13 -13.48 12.25
N ILE A 161 7.73 -13.27 11.00
CA ILE A 161 7.23 -14.36 10.13
C ILE A 161 8.28 -15.47 9.98
N HIS A 162 9.57 -15.12 9.85
CA HIS A 162 10.66 -16.09 9.76
C HIS A 162 10.80 -16.89 11.06
N HIS A 163 10.81 -16.25 12.22
CA HIS A 163 10.90 -16.92 13.52
C HIS A 163 9.68 -17.80 13.79
N TYR A 164 8.49 -17.30 13.51
CA TYR A 164 7.25 -18.05 13.66
C TYR A 164 7.20 -19.29 12.77
N SER A 165 7.60 -19.18 11.52
CA SER A 165 7.68 -20.30 10.59
C SER A 165 8.65 -21.40 11.08
N SER A 166 9.81 -21.00 11.61
CA SER A 166 10.77 -21.91 12.21
C SER A 166 10.21 -22.60 13.45
N TYR A 167 9.54 -21.87 14.32
CA TYR A 167 8.86 -22.39 15.50
C TYR A 167 7.79 -23.44 15.13
N GLN A 168 6.92 -23.15 14.17
CA GLN A 168 5.90 -24.09 13.70
C GLN A 168 6.52 -25.37 13.16
N THR A 169 7.55 -25.28 12.36
CA THR A 169 8.28 -26.44 11.82
C THR A 169 8.84 -27.31 12.96
N GLN A 170 9.45 -26.70 13.96
CA GLN A 170 9.98 -27.43 15.12
C GLN A 170 8.85 -28.06 15.97
N LYS A 171 7.73 -27.38 16.12
CA LYS A 171 6.54 -27.88 16.81
C LYS A 171 5.99 -29.13 16.12
N ASP A 172 5.89 -29.12 14.81
CA ASP A 172 5.43 -30.25 14.01
C ASP A 172 6.39 -31.44 14.10
N VAL A 173 7.69 -31.22 14.02
CA VAL A 173 8.70 -32.29 14.22
C VAL A 173 8.59 -32.91 15.62
N ARG A 174 8.44 -32.09 16.66
CA ARG A 174 8.23 -32.57 18.03
C ARG A 174 6.95 -33.40 18.15
N LYS A 175 5.85 -32.94 17.56
CA LYS A 175 4.58 -33.63 17.52
C LYS A 175 4.70 -35.02 16.86
N GLN A 176 5.36 -35.10 15.72
CA GLN A 176 5.60 -36.35 14.98
C GLN A 176 6.47 -37.33 15.79
N LYS A 177 7.54 -36.85 16.41
CA LYS A 177 8.38 -37.69 17.30
C LYS A 177 7.57 -38.27 18.46
N ARG A 178 6.67 -37.47 19.05
CA ARG A 178 5.80 -37.86 20.16
C ARG A 178 4.81 -38.97 19.73
N ILE A 179 4.17 -38.76 18.55
CA ILE A 179 3.24 -39.75 17.98
C ILE A 179 3.97 -41.08 17.71
N THR A 180 5.17 -41.02 17.11
CA THR A 180 5.98 -42.19 16.82
C THR A 180 6.38 -42.94 18.12
N SER A 181 6.77 -42.21 19.18
CA SER A 181 7.12 -42.77 20.46
C SER A 181 5.93 -43.47 21.13
N VAL A 182 4.75 -42.82 21.14
CA VAL A 182 3.52 -43.38 21.68
C VAL A 182 3.12 -44.67 20.93
N LYS A 183 3.22 -44.64 19.59
CA LYS A 183 2.93 -45.79 18.74
C LYS A 183 3.87 -46.96 19.07
N LYS A 184 5.17 -46.71 19.20
CA LYS A 184 6.16 -47.73 19.58
C LYS A 184 5.87 -48.30 20.96
N ASN A 185 5.51 -47.49 21.93
CA ASN A 185 5.16 -47.96 23.28
C ASN A 185 3.88 -48.83 23.28
N LEU A 186 2.86 -48.41 22.49
CA LEU A 186 1.64 -49.23 22.33
C LEU A 186 1.93 -50.56 21.68
N ASP A 187 2.80 -50.66 20.68
CA ASP A 187 3.20 -51.88 20.02
C ASP A 187 3.95 -52.82 21.02
N LEU A 188 4.80 -52.26 21.88
CA LEU A 188 5.48 -53.02 22.95
C LEU A 188 4.50 -53.58 23.97
N VAL A 189 3.57 -52.75 24.46
CA VAL A 189 2.54 -53.19 25.41
C VAL A 189 1.64 -54.29 24.80
N LYS A 190 1.27 -54.10 23.54
CA LYS A 190 0.48 -55.10 22.81
C LYS A 190 1.20 -56.46 22.70
N LYS A 191 2.52 -56.43 22.42
CA LYS A 191 3.37 -57.62 22.36
C LYS A 191 3.45 -58.32 23.71
N GLN A 192 3.70 -57.58 24.80
CA GLN A 192 3.72 -58.11 26.17
C GLN A 192 2.39 -58.74 26.59
N LEU A 193 1.27 -58.14 26.24
CA LEU A 193 -0.05 -58.71 26.50
C LEU A 193 -0.32 -60.00 25.73
N MET A 194 0.15 -60.11 24.49
CA MET A 194 0.04 -61.32 23.70
C MET A 194 0.90 -62.44 24.29
N GLU A 195 2.13 -62.15 24.74
CA GLU A 195 3.02 -63.11 25.38
C GLU A 195 2.46 -63.60 26.74
N ALA A 196 1.83 -62.74 27.54
CA ALA A 196 1.21 -63.05 28.80
C ALA A 196 -0.07 -63.91 28.67
N ASN A 197 -0.79 -63.77 27.55
CA ASN A 197 -1.99 -64.57 27.29
C ASN A 197 -1.74 -66.00 26.72
N VAL A 198 -0.50 -66.32 26.40
CA VAL A 198 -0.07 -67.60 25.81
C VAL A 198 0.58 -68.53 26.91
N SER A 199 0.82 -68.00 28.11
CA SER A 199 1.32 -68.75 29.29
C SER A 199 0.20 -69.23 30.14
#